data_77a4d94e5d7441eb9836c6fddb33f191
#
_entry.id   77a4d94e5d7441eb9836c6fddb33f191
#
_cell.length_a   1.000
_cell.length_b   1.000
_cell.length_c   1.000
_cell.angle_alpha   90.00
_cell.angle_beta   90.00
_cell.angle_gamma   90.00
#
_symmetry.space_group_name_H-M   'P 1'
#
loop_
_entity.id
_entity.type
_entity.pdbx_description
1 polymer ?
#
loop_
_entity_poly.entity_id
_entity_poly.type
_entity_poly.pdbx_seq_one_letter_code
_entity_poly.pdbx_strand_id
1 'polypeptide(L)'
;MKAIVKVAVLLMVLGLVLSTSALAAGPGADTFKAKCAMCHGADGAGKAAIGTKDLGSADVQKQTDAQLTDIITKGKPPKMPAYGGKLSEDEIKNLVAFIR
;
A
#
# COMPACT_ATOMS: atom_id res chain seq x y z
N MET A 1 -32.72 -21.96 -23.46
CA MET A 1 -32.10 -22.39 -22.20
C MET A 1 -30.57 -22.42 -22.24
N LYS A 2 -29.96 -23.05 -23.27
CA LYS A 2 -28.49 -23.14 -23.36
C LYS A 2 -27.79 -21.77 -23.46
N ALA A 3 -28.39 -20.79 -24.16
CA ALA A 3 -27.84 -19.44 -24.30
C ALA A 3 -27.90 -18.66 -22.99
N ILE A 4 -28.96 -18.79 -22.21
CA ILE A 4 -29.12 -18.11 -20.92
C ILE A 4 -28.12 -18.62 -19.91
N VAL A 5 -27.85 -19.91 -19.85
CA VAL A 5 -26.85 -20.51 -18.97
C VAL A 5 -25.43 -20.01 -19.32
N LYS A 6 -25.11 -19.92 -20.61
CA LYS A 6 -23.81 -19.41 -21.07
C LYS A 6 -23.59 -17.93 -20.67
N VAL A 7 -24.62 -17.12 -20.82
CA VAL A 7 -24.54 -15.69 -20.43
C VAL A 7 -24.39 -15.53 -18.92
N ALA A 8 -25.13 -16.30 -18.13
CA ALA A 8 -25.02 -16.28 -16.66
C ALA A 8 -23.63 -16.69 -16.18
N VAL A 9 -23.02 -17.72 -16.78
CA VAL A 9 -21.67 -18.16 -16.45
C VAL A 9 -20.64 -17.09 -16.81
N LEU A 10 -20.78 -16.45 -17.98
CA LEU A 10 -19.88 -15.38 -18.42
C LEU A 10 -19.91 -14.17 -17.47
N LEU A 11 -21.10 -13.76 -17.04
CA LEU A 11 -21.26 -12.67 -16.08
C LEU A 11 -20.67 -13.00 -14.71
N MET A 12 -20.79 -14.25 -14.26
CA MET A 12 -20.24 -14.72 -13.00
C MET A 12 -18.69 -14.70 -13.01
N VAL A 13 -18.09 -15.13 -14.13
CA VAL A 13 -16.63 -15.10 -14.31
C VAL A 13 -16.10 -13.66 -14.35
N LEU A 14 -16.81 -12.76 -15.05
CA LEU A 14 -16.43 -11.35 -15.12
C LEU A 14 -16.50 -10.67 -13.74
N GLY A 15 -17.52 -10.96 -12.94
CA GLY A 15 -17.65 -10.47 -11.57
C GLY A 15 -16.53 -10.94 -10.66
N LEU A 16 -16.10 -12.18 -10.80
CA LEU A 16 -15.00 -12.76 -10.02
C LEU A 16 -13.66 -12.09 -10.35
N VAL A 17 -13.38 -11.80 -11.62
CA VAL A 17 -12.17 -11.11 -12.06
C VAL A 17 -12.12 -9.69 -11.48
N LEU A 18 -13.21 -8.94 -11.49
CA LEU A 18 -13.29 -7.60 -10.90
C LEU A 18 -13.06 -7.61 -9.38
N SER A 19 -13.62 -8.61 -8.67
CA SER A 19 -13.41 -8.80 -7.23
C SER A 19 -11.95 -9.08 -6.91
N THR A 20 -11.26 -9.88 -7.73
CA THR A 20 -9.82 -10.18 -7.56
C THR A 20 -8.96 -8.93 -7.74
N SER A 21 -9.30 -8.05 -8.69
CA SER A 21 -8.58 -6.78 -8.90
C SER A 21 -8.70 -5.85 -7.70
N ALA A 22 -9.86 -5.78 -7.04
CA ALA A 22 -10.05 -4.99 -5.83
C ALA A 22 -9.19 -5.50 -4.66
N LEU A 23 -9.01 -6.81 -4.52
CA LEU A 23 -8.15 -7.42 -3.51
C LEU A 23 -6.66 -7.19 -3.76
N ALA A 24 -6.24 -6.96 -5.01
CA ALA A 24 -4.84 -6.73 -5.37
C ALA A 24 -4.28 -5.40 -4.79
N ALA A 25 -5.13 -4.44 -4.45
CA ALA A 25 -4.71 -3.19 -3.82
C ALA A 25 -4.17 -3.41 -2.39
N GLY A 26 -4.64 -4.45 -1.69
CA GLY A 26 -4.20 -4.84 -0.36
C GLY A 26 -4.66 -3.90 0.76
N PRO A 27 -4.61 -4.36 2.01
CA PRO A 27 -5.08 -3.57 3.16
C PRO A 27 -4.18 -2.38 3.49
N GLY A 28 -2.90 -2.40 3.12
CA GLY A 28 -1.97 -1.30 3.36
C GLY A 28 -2.26 -0.06 2.50
N ALA A 29 -2.94 -0.20 1.38
CA ALA A 29 -3.24 0.90 0.47
C ALA A 29 -4.08 2.00 1.13
N ASP A 30 -5.11 1.64 1.88
CA ASP A 30 -5.98 2.61 2.56
C ASP A 30 -5.24 3.34 3.69
N THR A 31 -4.45 2.63 4.47
CA THR A 31 -3.63 3.22 5.53
C THR A 31 -2.58 4.16 4.94
N PHE A 32 -1.92 3.77 3.87
CA PHE A 32 -0.95 4.62 3.16
C PHE A 32 -1.60 5.92 2.68
N LYS A 33 -2.73 5.82 2.02
CA LYS A 33 -3.48 6.98 1.53
C LYS A 33 -3.88 7.93 2.66
N ALA A 34 -4.31 7.41 3.80
CA ALA A 34 -4.77 8.20 4.93
C ALA A 34 -3.63 8.85 5.73
N LYS A 35 -2.48 8.17 5.88
CA LYS A 35 -1.43 8.55 6.83
C LYS A 35 -0.10 8.93 6.18
N CYS A 36 0.20 8.46 5.00
CA CYS A 36 1.52 8.56 4.38
C CYS A 36 1.53 9.42 3.12
N ALA A 37 0.45 9.43 2.35
CA ALA A 37 0.39 10.08 1.05
C ALA A 37 0.59 11.60 1.10
N MET A 38 0.24 12.26 2.18
CA MET A 38 0.45 13.70 2.33
C MET A 38 1.91 14.09 2.12
N CYS A 39 2.85 13.29 2.60
CA CYS A 39 4.28 13.52 2.46
C CYS A 39 4.92 12.69 1.35
N HIS A 40 4.50 11.43 1.18
CA HIS A 40 5.12 10.52 0.22
C HIS A 40 4.47 10.54 -1.17
N GLY A 41 3.36 11.24 -1.35
CA GLY A 41 2.57 11.22 -2.59
C GLY A 41 1.62 10.02 -2.64
N ALA A 42 0.53 10.15 -3.41
CA ALA A 42 -0.50 9.12 -3.51
C ALA A 42 0.04 7.80 -4.11
N ASP A 43 1.06 7.89 -4.96
CA ASP A 43 1.75 6.79 -5.63
C ASP A 43 3.08 6.41 -4.95
N GLY A 44 3.45 7.08 -3.85
CA GLY A 44 4.72 6.85 -3.17
C GLY A 44 5.95 7.45 -3.86
N ALA A 45 5.77 8.23 -4.92
CA ALA A 45 6.89 8.81 -5.67
C ALA A 45 7.64 9.92 -4.93
N GLY A 46 7.12 10.36 -3.79
CA GLY A 46 7.68 11.44 -3.00
C GLY A 46 7.23 12.81 -3.48
N LYS A 47 7.63 13.82 -2.73
CA LYS A 47 7.36 15.23 -3.04
C LYS A 47 8.65 16.03 -2.89
N ALA A 48 9.20 16.50 -3.98
CA ALA A 48 10.46 17.25 -4.02
C ALA A 48 10.41 18.51 -3.12
N ALA A 49 9.26 19.18 -3.05
CA ALA A 49 9.09 20.38 -2.25
C ALA A 49 9.34 20.18 -0.74
N ILE A 50 9.12 18.97 -0.24
CA ILE A 50 9.36 18.62 1.18
C ILE A 50 10.49 17.59 1.37
N GLY A 51 11.20 17.26 0.30
CA GLY A 51 12.38 16.40 0.33
C GLY A 51 12.12 14.93 0.60
N THR A 52 10.90 14.44 0.37
CA THR A 52 10.60 13.02 0.52
C THR A 52 11.07 12.22 -0.69
N LYS A 53 11.64 11.05 -0.39
CA LYS A 53 12.17 10.14 -1.42
C LYS A 53 11.06 9.35 -2.10
N ASP A 54 11.33 8.93 -3.33
CA ASP A 54 10.53 7.95 -4.03
C ASP A 54 10.66 6.59 -3.34
N LEU A 55 9.54 6.07 -2.83
CA LEU A 55 9.50 4.76 -2.18
C LEU A 55 9.74 3.60 -3.16
N GLY A 56 9.54 3.83 -4.46
CA GLY A 56 9.88 2.87 -5.50
C GLY A 56 11.36 2.87 -5.91
N SER A 57 12.17 3.77 -5.34
CA SER A 57 13.59 3.84 -5.68
C SER A 57 14.37 2.60 -5.21
N ALA A 58 15.50 2.33 -5.86
CA ALA A 58 16.37 1.20 -5.50
C ALA A 58 16.84 1.29 -4.04
N ASP A 59 17.13 2.48 -3.55
CA ASP A 59 17.58 2.71 -2.17
C ASP A 59 16.54 2.27 -1.14
N VAL A 60 15.27 2.47 -1.41
CA VAL A 60 14.19 2.02 -0.54
C VAL A 60 13.93 0.53 -0.74
N GLN A 61 13.84 0.07 -1.98
CA GLN A 61 13.47 -1.30 -2.29
C GLN A 61 14.52 -2.35 -1.88
N LYS A 62 15.79 -1.96 -1.75
CA LYS A 62 16.83 -2.85 -1.24
C LYS A 62 16.81 -3.03 0.29
N GLN A 63 16.09 -2.19 1.02
CA GLN A 63 15.94 -2.33 2.47
C GLN A 63 15.10 -3.57 2.80
N THR A 64 15.42 -4.19 3.94
CA THR A 64 14.66 -5.35 4.43
C THR A 64 13.31 -4.93 5.00
N ASP A 65 12.38 -5.86 5.10
CA ASP A 65 11.09 -5.62 5.75
C ASP A 65 11.27 -5.15 7.19
N ALA A 66 12.24 -5.71 7.91
CA ALA A 66 12.56 -5.29 9.27
C ALA A 66 13.06 -3.84 9.34
N GLN A 67 13.89 -3.42 8.39
CA GLN A 67 14.36 -2.03 8.31
C GLN A 67 13.23 -1.05 7.99
N LEU A 68 12.37 -1.38 7.04
CA LEU A 68 11.20 -0.55 6.70
C LEU A 68 10.21 -0.48 7.87
N THR A 69 9.98 -1.58 8.55
CA THR A 69 9.13 -1.64 9.75
C THR A 69 9.68 -0.74 10.85
N ASP A 70 10.98 -0.77 11.08
CA ASP A 70 11.65 0.04 12.10
C ASP A 70 11.51 1.54 11.78
N ILE A 71 11.71 1.93 10.54
CA ILE A 71 11.55 3.32 10.09
C ILE A 71 10.12 3.83 10.31
N ILE A 72 9.11 3.05 9.98
CA ILE A 72 7.72 3.44 10.18
C ILE A 72 7.39 3.52 11.67
N THR A 73 7.87 2.56 12.45
CA THR A 73 7.62 2.49 13.90
C THR A 73 8.25 3.66 14.65
N LYS A 74 9.50 3.95 14.37
CA LYS A 74 10.29 4.99 15.08
C LYS A 74 10.25 6.35 14.40
N GLY A 75 9.89 6.40 13.13
CA GLY A 75 9.93 7.61 12.33
C GLY A 75 11.35 8.05 11.97
N LYS A 76 11.43 9.20 11.34
CA LYS A 76 12.69 9.91 11.03
C LYS A 76 12.55 11.38 11.43
N PRO A 77 12.81 11.73 12.67
CA PRO A 77 12.71 13.11 13.12
C PRO A 77 13.62 14.05 12.31
N PRO A 78 13.23 15.32 12.15
CA PRO A 78 12.00 15.93 12.65
C PRO A 78 10.79 15.78 11.70
N LYS A 79 10.97 15.28 10.48
CA LYS A 79 9.95 15.34 9.41
C LYS A 79 8.97 14.18 9.44
N MET A 80 9.44 12.95 9.60
CA MET A 80 8.59 11.77 9.61
C MET A 80 8.25 11.36 11.04
N PRO A 81 6.97 11.43 11.44
CA PRO A 81 6.57 11.03 12.78
C PRO A 81 6.68 9.53 13.00
N ALA A 82 6.78 9.13 14.26
CA ALA A 82 6.73 7.72 14.66
C ALA A 82 5.29 7.22 14.68
N TYR A 83 5.07 6.06 14.09
CA TYR A 83 3.74 5.43 14.04
C TYR A 83 3.58 4.23 14.99
N GLY A 84 4.64 3.85 15.70
CA GLY A 84 4.53 2.89 16.79
C GLY A 84 3.60 3.43 17.88
N GLY A 85 2.56 2.67 18.25
CA GLY A 85 1.54 3.15 19.17
C GLY A 85 0.37 3.90 18.53
N LYS A 86 0.51 4.36 17.28
CA LYS A 86 -0.59 4.96 16.48
C LYS A 86 -1.20 3.97 15.51
N LEU A 87 -0.40 3.06 15.01
CA LEU A 87 -0.80 1.96 14.13
C LEU A 87 -0.47 0.64 14.82
N SER A 88 -1.27 -0.39 14.57
CA SER A 88 -0.97 -1.74 15.04
C SER A 88 0.22 -2.34 14.29
N GLU A 89 0.81 -3.39 14.84
CA GLU A 89 1.88 -4.13 14.16
C GLU A 89 1.43 -4.66 12.81
N ASP A 90 0.19 -5.17 12.72
CA ASP A 90 -0.38 -5.66 11.47
C ASP A 90 -0.57 -4.55 10.44
N GLU A 91 -1.03 -3.39 10.86
CA GLU A 91 -1.15 -2.23 9.98
C GLU A 91 0.22 -1.79 9.42
N ILE A 92 1.24 -1.75 10.25
CA ILE A 92 2.62 -1.43 9.83
C ILE A 92 3.15 -2.50 8.87
N LYS A 93 2.92 -3.76 9.17
CA LYS A 93 3.31 -4.88 8.30
C LYS A 93 2.63 -4.80 6.93
N ASN A 94 1.36 -4.44 6.91
CA ASN A 94 0.61 -4.22 5.67
C ASN A 94 1.14 -3.02 4.87
N LEU A 95 1.56 -1.96 5.55
CA LEU A 95 2.22 -0.82 4.89
C LEU A 95 3.53 -1.21 4.23
N VAL A 96 4.37 -2.00 4.89
CA VAL A 96 5.62 -2.49 4.33
C VAL A 96 5.35 -3.33 3.08
N ALA A 97 4.37 -4.21 3.12
CA ALA A 97 3.97 -5.01 1.96
C ALA A 97 3.47 -4.14 0.80
N PHE A 98 2.75 -3.07 1.11
CA PHE A 98 2.26 -2.12 0.10
C PHE A 98 3.39 -1.31 -0.55
N ILE A 99 4.39 -0.90 0.21
CA ILE A 99 5.56 -0.14 -0.27
C ILE A 99 6.42 -1.00 -1.21
N ARG A 100 6.46 -2.28 -1.00
CA ARG A 100 7.15 -3.21 -1.87
C ARG A 100 6.35 -3.47 -3.13
#